data_d10bcee18745b6583184fefb2b82e23e
#
_entry.id   d10bcee18745b6583184fefb2b82e23e
#
_cell.length_a   1.000
_cell.length_b   1.000
_cell.length_c   1.000
_cell.angle_alpha   90.00
_cell.angle_beta   90.00
_cell.angle_gamma   90.00
#
_symmetry.space_group_name_H-M   'P 1'
#
loop_
_entity.id
_entity.type
_entity.pdbx_description
1 polymer ?
#
loop_
_entity_poly.entity_id
_entity_poly.type
_entity_poly.pdbx_seq_one_letter_code
_entity_poly.pdbx_strand_id
1 'polypeptide(L)'
;MCINRKYTVVIKPHPLSSFKAEDFNDYKGIKIITDQRLDSLGINFYSVIRYSECLITDYSSVYFDYMLLDKPIGFVVSDISEYDSQRGFVFDNPVDFMPGDIITSGDELLKFAEDIINHRDNYKEQRQTLCRIFNTYNDAQNCKRVLEAAGIRLVGKLY
;
A
#
# COMPACT_ATOMS: atom_id res chain seq x y z
N MET A 1 -2.29 -10.96 29.31
CA MET A 1 -1.54 -9.70 29.43
C MET A 1 -1.95 -8.82 28.24
N CYS A 2 -2.95 -7.94 28.40
CA CYS A 2 -3.40 -7.07 27.31
C CYS A 2 -2.34 -6.00 27.08
N ILE A 3 -1.56 -6.14 26.01
CA ILE A 3 -0.67 -5.08 25.56
C ILE A 3 -1.57 -4.00 24.96
N ASN A 4 -1.80 -2.92 25.71
CA ASN A 4 -2.59 -1.78 25.29
C ASN A 4 -1.77 -0.95 24.27
N ARG A 5 -1.52 -1.51 23.09
CA ARG A 5 -0.88 -0.80 21.98
C ARG A 5 -1.93 0.10 21.34
N LYS A 6 -1.72 1.39 21.41
CA LYS A 6 -2.57 2.36 20.74
C LYS A 6 -2.14 2.46 19.28
N TYR A 7 -2.89 1.83 18.39
CA TYR A 7 -2.70 1.97 16.96
C TYR A 7 -3.39 3.24 16.45
N THR A 8 -2.83 3.83 15.41
CA THR A 8 -3.44 4.93 14.66
C THR A 8 -3.66 4.46 13.23
N VAL A 9 -4.88 4.60 12.75
CA VAL A 9 -5.22 4.38 11.35
C VAL A 9 -4.95 5.68 10.60
N VAL A 10 -4.13 5.60 9.57
CA VAL A 10 -3.87 6.74 8.68
C VAL A 10 -4.57 6.46 7.35
N ILE A 11 -5.51 7.30 6.99
CA ILE A 11 -6.25 7.20 5.73
C ILE A 11 -5.73 8.27 4.77
N LYS A 12 -5.27 7.82 3.59
CA LYS A 12 -4.94 8.68 2.46
C LYS A 12 -5.98 8.47 1.37
N PRO A 13 -6.95 9.36 1.22
CA PRO A 13 -7.97 9.25 0.18
C PRO A 13 -7.35 9.36 -1.21
N HIS A 14 -7.96 8.69 -2.19
CA HIS A 14 -7.64 8.94 -3.59
C HIS A 14 -8.06 10.36 -3.98
N PRO A 15 -7.28 11.10 -4.78
CA PRO A 15 -7.62 12.49 -5.16
C PRO A 15 -8.99 12.66 -5.82
N LEU A 16 -9.48 11.61 -6.50
CA LEU A 16 -10.79 11.62 -7.16
C LEU A 16 -11.92 11.03 -6.31
N SER A 17 -11.66 10.67 -5.05
CA SER A 17 -12.70 10.15 -4.16
C SER A 17 -13.61 11.27 -3.69
N SER A 18 -14.89 10.93 -3.44
CA SER A 18 -15.86 11.83 -2.80
C SER A 18 -15.68 11.93 -1.27
N PHE A 19 -14.55 11.43 -0.76
CA PHE A 19 -14.22 11.39 0.64
C PHE A 19 -14.13 12.78 1.24
N LYS A 20 -14.78 12.98 2.39
CA LYS A 20 -14.70 14.23 3.16
C LYS A 20 -13.97 13.96 4.48
N ALA A 21 -12.86 14.64 4.68
CA ALA A 21 -12.05 14.47 5.90
C ALA A 21 -12.84 14.82 7.18
N GLU A 22 -13.80 15.72 7.07
CA GLU A 22 -14.66 16.16 8.17
C GLU A 22 -15.51 15.03 8.77
N ASP A 23 -15.89 14.02 7.96
CA ASP A 23 -16.72 12.90 8.38
C ASP A 23 -15.99 12.00 9.41
N PHE A 24 -14.68 12.18 9.58
CA PHE A 24 -13.84 11.38 10.47
C PHE A 24 -13.27 12.14 11.68
N ASN A 25 -13.61 13.41 11.85
CA ASN A 25 -13.07 14.24 12.93
C ASN A 25 -13.39 13.71 14.34
N ASP A 26 -14.52 13.03 14.50
CA ASP A 26 -14.99 12.49 15.78
C ASP A 26 -14.34 11.13 16.14
N TYR A 27 -13.62 10.50 15.21
CA TYR A 27 -13.02 9.19 15.44
C TYR A 27 -11.62 9.29 16.03
N LYS A 28 -11.49 9.00 17.33
CA LYS A 28 -10.19 8.92 18.01
C LYS A 28 -9.35 7.78 17.41
N GLY A 29 -8.15 8.10 16.98
CA GLY A 29 -7.23 7.10 16.43
C GLY A 29 -7.26 7.01 14.90
N ILE A 30 -8.10 7.77 14.21
CA ILE A 30 -8.06 7.95 12.76
C ILE A 30 -7.39 9.28 12.43
N LYS A 31 -6.50 9.27 11.46
CA LYS A 31 -5.85 10.47 10.90
C LYS A 31 -6.01 10.47 9.39
N ILE A 32 -6.45 11.59 8.86
CA ILE A 32 -6.55 11.79 7.42
C ILE A 32 -5.33 12.55 6.94
N ILE A 33 -4.71 12.05 5.88
CA ILE A 33 -3.58 12.70 5.23
C ILE A 33 -3.91 12.88 3.74
N THR A 34 -3.80 14.11 3.26
CA THR A 34 -4.05 14.44 1.84
C THR A 34 -2.74 14.77 1.14
N ASP A 35 -2.72 14.66 -0.21
CA ASP A 35 -1.55 15.06 -0.99
C ASP A 35 -1.21 16.53 -0.73
N GLN A 36 -2.21 17.41 -0.71
CA GLN A 36 -2.01 18.83 -0.40
C GLN A 36 -1.33 19.04 0.97
N ARG A 37 -1.70 18.23 1.98
CA ARG A 37 -1.07 18.33 3.30
C ARG A 37 0.37 17.82 3.27
N LEU A 38 0.63 16.73 2.58
CA LEU A 38 2.00 16.21 2.40
C LEU A 38 2.88 17.23 1.69
N ASP A 39 2.40 17.79 0.58
CA ASP A 39 3.11 18.81 -0.20
C ASP A 39 3.42 20.06 0.63
N SER A 40 2.44 20.53 1.42
CA SER A 40 2.64 21.70 2.30
C SER A 40 3.71 21.48 3.37
N LEU A 41 3.99 20.23 3.72
CA LEU A 41 5.01 19.84 4.70
C LEU A 41 6.34 19.42 4.04
N GLY A 42 6.39 19.35 2.70
CA GLY A 42 7.54 18.84 1.96
C GLY A 42 7.80 17.34 2.23
N ILE A 43 6.75 16.58 2.56
CA ILE A 43 6.85 15.16 2.91
C ILE A 43 6.41 14.31 1.73
N ASN A 44 7.26 13.38 1.31
CA ASN A 44 6.89 12.37 0.31
C ASN A 44 6.03 11.27 0.95
N PHE A 45 4.98 10.84 0.26
CA PHE A 45 4.09 9.77 0.72
C PHE A 45 4.83 8.47 1.07
N TYR A 46 5.80 8.07 0.27
CA TYR A 46 6.61 6.86 0.53
C TYR A 46 7.43 6.97 1.84
N SER A 47 7.80 8.18 2.23
CA SER A 47 8.44 8.42 3.53
C SER A 47 7.50 8.17 4.70
N VAL A 48 6.18 8.32 4.50
CA VAL A 48 5.17 8.05 5.52
C VAL A 48 4.91 6.55 5.64
N ILE A 49 4.65 5.86 4.53
CA ILE A 49 4.27 4.44 4.53
C ILE A 49 5.37 3.53 5.06
N ARG A 50 6.63 3.91 4.94
CA ARG A 50 7.75 3.12 5.51
C ARG A 50 7.65 2.91 7.02
N TYR A 51 6.96 3.79 7.73
CA TYR A 51 6.78 3.72 9.19
C TYR A 51 5.48 3.02 9.61
N SER A 52 4.63 2.61 8.67
CA SER A 52 3.42 1.85 8.99
C SER A 52 3.76 0.43 9.43
N GLU A 53 2.88 -0.19 10.21
CA GLU A 53 2.98 -1.61 10.59
C GLU A 53 2.39 -2.53 9.52
N CYS A 54 1.40 -2.04 8.78
CA CYS A 54 0.78 -2.73 7.64
C CYS A 54 0.25 -1.72 6.63
N LEU A 55 -0.11 -2.19 5.45
CA LEU A 55 -0.88 -1.47 4.44
C LEU A 55 -2.27 -2.09 4.33
N ILE A 56 -3.31 -1.26 4.26
CA ILE A 56 -4.63 -1.66 3.79
C ILE A 56 -4.88 -0.88 2.51
N THR A 57 -5.16 -1.58 1.43
CA THR A 57 -5.34 -0.98 0.11
C THR A 57 -6.41 -1.71 -0.68
N ASP A 58 -6.78 -1.14 -1.81
CA ASP A 58 -7.61 -1.74 -2.84
C ASP A 58 -6.74 -2.31 -3.98
N TYR A 59 -7.12 -2.05 -5.22
CA TYR A 59 -6.39 -2.42 -6.44
C TYR A 59 -5.22 -1.47 -6.77
N SER A 60 -4.87 -0.58 -5.87
CA SER A 60 -3.83 0.42 -6.07
C SER A 60 -2.45 -0.21 -6.21
N SER A 61 -1.71 0.19 -7.23
CA SER A 61 -0.34 -0.29 -7.48
C SER A 61 0.67 0.01 -6.37
N VAL A 62 0.32 0.80 -5.36
CA VAL A 62 1.19 1.11 -4.22
C VAL A 62 1.67 -0.13 -3.47
N TYR A 63 0.91 -1.23 -3.52
CA TYR A 63 1.30 -2.46 -2.84
C TYR A 63 2.56 -3.11 -3.45
N PHE A 64 2.81 -2.92 -4.75
CA PHE A 64 4.05 -3.39 -5.38
C PHE A 64 5.28 -2.76 -4.74
N ASP A 65 5.24 -1.46 -4.48
CA ASP A 65 6.31 -0.75 -3.78
C ASP A 65 6.36 -1.13 -2.29
N TYR A 66 5.16 -1.32 -1.69
CA TYR A 66 5.07 -1.69 -0.28
C TYR A 66 5.65 -3.07 0.03
N MET A 67 5.63 -4.00 -0.93
CA MET A 67 6.29 -5.32 -0.79
C MET A 67 7.78 -5.19 -0.46
N LEU A 68 8.45 -4.10 -0.84
CA LEU A 68 9.85 -3.84 -0.49
C LEU A 68 10.08 -3.66 1.01
N LEU A 69 9.03 -3.32 1.76
CA LEU A 69 9.09 -3.18 3.22
C LEU A 69 8.91 -4.52 3.96
N ASP A 70 8.50 -5.57 3.25
CA ASP A 70 8.17 -6.91 3.78
C ASP A 70 7.23 -6.87 5.00
N LYS A 71 6.21 -6.00 4.93
CA LYS A 71 5.19 -5.83 5.97
C LYS A 71 3.83 -6.35 5.49
N PRO A 72 2.92 -6.75 6.40
CA PRO A 72 1.61 -7.28 6.04
C PRO A 72 0.78 -6.32 5.19
N ILE A 73 -0.01 -6.90 4.28
CA ILE A 73 -0.92 -6.17 3.40
C ILE A 73 -2.32 -6.78 3.53
N GLY A 74 -3.34 -5.93 3.65
CA GLY A 74 -4.74 -6.29 3.53
C GLY A 74 -5.33 -5.66 2.27
N PHE A 75 -6.01 -6.45 1.46
CA PHE A 75 -6.64 -6.00 0.21
C PHE A 75 -8.14 -5.93 0.37
N VAL A 76 -8.70 -4.71 0.38
CA VAL A 76 -10.16 -4.49 0.42
C VAL A 76 -10.69 -4.57 -1.01
N VAL A 77 -11.36 -5.68 -1.31
CA VAL A 77 -11.77 -6.05 -2.67
C VAL A 77 -13.23 -6.50 -2.74
N SER A 78 -14.10 -5.87 -1.95
CA SER A 78 -15.53 -6.21 -1.89
C SER A 78 -16.26 -6.03 -3.23
N ASP A 79 -15.73 -5.23 -4.12
CA ASP A 79 -16.26 -4.88 -5.44
C ASP A 79 -15.44 -5.46 -6.61
N ILE A 80 -14.63 -6.50 -6.37
CA ILE A 80 -13.68 -7.05 -7.36
C ILE A 80 -14.34 -7.42 -8.70
N SER A 81 -15.54 -8.01 -8.65
CA SER A 81 -16.26 -8.39 -9.88
C SER A 81 -16.73 -7.17 -10.67
N GLU A 82 -17.14 -6.10 -9.99
CA GLU A 82 -17.55 -4.85 -10.63
C GLU A 82 -16.31 -4.15 -11.24
N TYR A 83 -15.22 -4.08 -10.50
CA TYR A 83 -13.97 -3.50 -10.97
C TYR A 83 -13.46 -4.22 -12.21
N ASP A 84 -13.46 -5.56 -12.21
CA ASP A 84 -13.04 -6.36 -13.36
C ASP A 84 -13.90 -6.09 -14.59
N SER A 85 -15.22 -6.02 -14.42
CA SER A 85 -16.14 -5.75 -15.52
C SER A 85 -15.99 -4.37 -16.15
N GLN A 86 -15.59 -3.36 -15.35
CA GLN A 86 -15.51 -1.97 -15.79
C GLN A 86 -14.11 -1.59 -16.29
N ARG A 87 -13.05 -2.06 -15.65
CA ARG A 87 -11.67 -1.67 -15.91
C ARG A 87 -10.78 -2.83 -16.33
N GLY A 88 -11.11 -4.04 -15.89
CA GLY A 88 -10.29 -5.23 -16.07
C GLY A 88 -9.00 -5.21 -15.22
N PHE A 89 -8.36 -6.38 -15.16
CA PHE A 89 -7.07 -6.55 -14.54
C PHE A 89 -6.01 -6.89 -15.60
N VAL A 90 -4.75 -6.62 -15.28
CA VAL A 90 -3.62 -7.01 -16.11
C VAL A 90 -3.38 -8.53 -16.05
N PHE A 91 -3.81 -9.17 -14.96
CA PHE A 91 -3.64 -10.59 -14.69
C PHE A 91 -4.99 -11.31 -14.80
N ASP A 92 -4.99 -12.52 -15.36
CA ASP A 92 -6.22 -13.36 -15.49
C ASP A 92 -6.85 -13.67 -14.13
N ASN A 93 -6.03 -13.88 -13.09
CA ASN A 93 -6.48 -14.05 -11.72
C ASN A 93 -5.74 -13.05 -10.80
N PRO A 94 -6.28 -11.85 -10.57
CA PRO A 94 -5.59 -10.80 -9.84
C PRO A 94 -5.27 -11.19 -8.39
N VAL A 95 -6.08 -12.04 -7.77
CA VAL A 95 -5.89 -12.46 -6.36
C VAL A 95 -4.57 -13.22 -6.17
N ASP A 96 -4.08 -13.95 -7.17
CA ASP A 96 -2.80 -14.67 -7.11
C ASP A 96 -1.60 -13.71 -6.95
N PHE A 97 -1.81 -12.45 -7.31
CA PHE A 97 -0.81 -11.38 -7.23
C PHE A 97 -1.05 -10.42 -6.05
N MET A 98 -1.97 -10.74 -5.16
CA MET A 98 -2.27 -9.99 -3.94
C MET A 98 -1.71 -10.73 -2.72
N PRO A 99 -0.45 -10.50 -2.33
CA PRO A 99 0.21 -11.25 -1.25
C PRO A 99 -0.17 -10.72 0.13
N GLY A 100 -1.43 -10.94 0.51
CA GLY A 100 -1.99 -10.45 1.76
C GLY A 100 -3.40 -10.97 2.00
N ASP A 101 -4.00 -10.52 3.09
CA ASP A 101 -5.37 -10.91 3.44
C ASP A 101 -6.37 -10.27 2.47
N ILE A 102 -7.25 -11.09 1.92
CA ILE A 102 -8.37 -10.63 1.10
C ILE A 102 -9.52 -10.25 2.04
N ILE A 103 -9.94 -9.00 1.97
CA ILE A 103 -10.91 -8.39 2.87
C ILE A 103 -12.12 -7.97 2.06
N THR A 104 -13.24 -8.64 2.31
CA THR A 104 -14.54 -8.38 1.66
C THR A 104 -15.60 -7.94 2.66
N SER A 105 -15.30 -8.03 3.96
CA SER A 105 -16.23 -7.72 5.05
C SER A 105 -15.54 -7.00 6.22
N GLY A 106 -16.35 -6.38 7.07
CA GLY A 106 -15.87 -5.76 8.30
C GLY A 106 -15.24 -6.76 9.28
N ASP A 107 -15.77 -7.97 9.36
CA ASP A 107 -15.23 -9.01 10.24
C ASP A 107 -13.84 -9.47 9.79
N GLU A 108 -13.61 -9.58 8.49
CA GLU A 108 -12.29 -9.89 7.94
C GLU A 108 -11.29 -8.76 8.18
N LEU A 109 -11.75 -7.50 8.09
CA LEU A 109 -10.92 -6.34 8.44
C LEU A 109 -10.52 -6.36 9.92
N LEU A 110 -11.45 -6.68 10.81
CA LEU A 110 -11.16 -6.81 12.24
C LEU A 110 -10.18 -7.94 12.52
N LYS A 111 -10.35 -9.09 11.85
CA LYS A 111 -9.43 -10.22 11.94
C LYS A 111 -8.02 -9.83 11.48
N PHE A 112 -7.91 -9.15 10.34
CA PHE A 112 -6.62 -8.64 9.87
C PHE A 112 -5.96 -7.72 10.90
N ALA A 113 -6.74 -6.78 11.48
CA ALA A 113 -6.23 -5.90 12.53
C ALA A 113 -5.74 -6.67 13.77
N GLU A 114 -6.47 -7.72 14.19
CA GLU A 114 -6.06 -8.60 15.29
C GLU A 114 -4.76 -9.35 14.96
N ASP A 115 -4.59 -9.80 13.72
CA ASP A 115 -3.37 -10.47 13.28
C ASP A 115 -2.17 -9.53 13.33
N ILE A 116 -2.32 -8.28 12.90
CA ILE A 116 -1.28 -7.25 13.03
C ILE A 116 -0.92 -7.01 14.51
N ILE A 117 -1.91 -6.86 15.38
CA ILE A 117 -1.70 -6.66 16.83
C ILE A 117 -0.92 -7.81 17.46
N ASN A 118 -1.18 -9.03 17.00
CA ASN A 118 -0.55 -10.25 17.50
C ASN A 118 0.73 -10.63 16.72
N HIS A 119 1.22 -9.78 15.82
CA HIS A 119 2.41 -10.02 14.98
C HIS A 119 2.31 -11.32 14.15
N ARG A 120 1.11 -11.64 13.68
CA ARG A 120 0.87 -12.75 12.76
C ARG A 120 0.90 -12.23 11.32
N ASP A 121 1.63 -12.93 10.46
CA ASP A 121 1.77 -12.63 9.04
C ASP A 121 1.81 -13.93 8.24
N ASN A 122 0.65 -14.31 7.72
CA ASN A 122 0.47 -15.59 7.02
C ASN A 122 0.92 -15.53 5.54
N TYR A 123 1.19 -14.33 5.01
CA TYR A 123 1.49 -14.12 3.59
C TYR A 123 2.94 -13.71 3.31
N LYS A 124 3.80 -13.78 4.31
CA LYS A 124 5.19 -13.33 4.19
C LYS A 124 5.95 -14.01 3.05
N GLU A 125 5.85 -15.33 2.94
CA GLU A 125 6.57 -16.09 1.90
C GLU A 125 6.05 -15.77 0.50
N GLN A 126 4.72 -15.67 0.33
CA GLN A 126 4.09 -15.27 -0.93
C GLN A 126 4.53 -13.85 -1.31
N ARG A 127 4.50 -12.92 -0.36
CA ARG A 127 4.92 -11.53 -0.56
C ARG A 127 6.37 -11.42 -0.99
N GLN A 128 7.28 -12.16 -0.34
CA GLN A 128 8.70 -12.19 -0.72
C GLN A 128 8.92 -12.79 -2.11
N THR A 129 8.12 -13.79 -2.48
CA THR A 129 8.19 -14.40 -3.81
C THR A 129 7.76 -13.42 -4.89
N LEU A 130 6.60 -12.78 -4.72
CA LEU A 130 6.09 -11.79 -5.66
C LEU A 130 6.97 -10.52 -5.69
N CYS A 131 7.51 -10.11 -4.54
CA CYS A 131 8.44 -8.98 -4.49
C CYS A 131 9.66 -9.22 -5.39
N ARG A 132 10.22 -10.42 -5.43
CA ARG A 132 11.33 -10.75 -6.34
C ARG A 132 10.95 -10.68 -7.82
N ILE A 133 9.70 -10.97 -8.14
CA ILE A 133 9.18 -10.92 -9.52
C ILE A 133 9.00 -9.45 -9.96
N PHE A 134 8.29 -8.65 -9.16
CA PHE A 134 7.94 -7.28 -9.52
C PHE A 134 9.04 -6.27 -9.24
N ASN A 135 9.83 -6.49 -8.21
CA ASN A 135 10.92 -5.63 -7.77
C ASN A 135 12.28 -6.29 -7.99
N THR A 136 12.54 -6.75 -9.22
CA THR A 136 13.80 -7.42 -9.61
C THR A 136 15.03 -6.58 -9.27
N TYR A 137 14.92 -5.24 -9.39
CA TYR A 137 15.96 -4.30 -9.02
C TYR A 137 15.49 -3.45 -7.84
N ASN A 138 16.21 -3.54 -6.71
CA ASN A 138 15.91 -2.80 -5.47
C ASN A 138 17.09 -1.94 -4.99
N ASP A 139 17.94 -1.51 -5.91
CA ASP A 139 19.19 -0.79 -5.64
C ASP A 139 19.09 0.72 -5.91
N ALA A 140 17.89 1.27 -6.02
CA ALA A 140 17.60 2.67 -6.30
C ALA A 140 18.15 3.18 -7.66
N GLN A 141 18.49 2.30 -8.62
CA GLN A 141 19.04 2.66 -9.93
C GLN A 141 17.99 2.53 -11.07
N ASN A 142 16.71 2.32 -10.78
CA ASN A 142 15.70 2.08 -11.79
C ASN A 142 15.52 3.27 -12.75
N CYS A 143 15.49 4.51 -12.24
CA CYS A 143 15.42 5.70 -13.09
C CYS A 143 16.59 5.78 -14.07
N LYS A 144 17.81 5.45 -13.60
CA LYS A 144 19.00 5.41 -14.46
C LYS A 144 18.85 4.37 -15.55
N ARG A 145 18.40 3.15 -15.22
CA ARG A 145 18.16 2.07 -16.19
C ARG A 145 17.15 2.47 -17.26
N VAL A 146 16.05 3.10 -16.86
CA VAL A 146 15.02 3.59 -17.79
C VAL A 146 15.60 4.62 -18.75
N LEU A 147 16.36 5.59 -18.25
CA LEU A 147 16.98 6.63 -19.08
C LEU A 147 18.03 6.03 -20.03
N GLU A 148 18.84 5.10 -19.56
CA GLU A 148 19.83 4.40 -20.39
C GLU A 148 19.14 3.58 -21.51
N ALA A 149 18.07 2.84 -21.15
CA ALA A 149 17.28 2.08 -22.13
C ALA A 149 16.59 2.97 -23.17
N ALA A 150 16.20 4.19 -22.79
CA ALA A 150 15.65 5.21 -23.69
C ALA A 150 16.73 5.96 -24.51
N GLY A 151 18.01 5.61 -24.38
CA GLY A 151 19.13 6.29 -25.06
C GLY A 151 19.43 7.69 -24.52
N ILE A 152 18.88 8.06 -23.36
CA ILE A 152 19.09 9.37 -22.74
C ILE A 152 20.35 9.30 -21.84
N ARG A 153 21.36 10.09 -22.20
CA ARG A 153 22.55 10.23 -21.38
C ARG A 153 22.37 11.33 -20.34
N LEU A 154 22.54 10.99 -19.06
CA LEU A 154 22.58 11.99 -18.00
C LEU A 154 23.91 12.74 -18.10
N VAL A 155 23.84 14.04 -18.38
CA VAL A 155 24.99 14.96 -18.36
C VAL A 155 25.00 15.63 -17.00
N GLY A 156 25.85 15.15 -16.08
CA GLY A 156 25.99 15.73 -14.75
C GLY A 156 25.99 14.67 -13.65
N LYS A 157 26.61 15.00 -12.51
CA LYS A 157 26.55 14.15 -11.31
C LYS A 157 25.15 14.25 -10.71
N LEU A 158 24.45 13.13 -10.60
CA LEU A 158 23.30 13.00 -9.67
C LEU A 158 23.86 13.11 -8.24
N TYR A 159 23.45 14.13 -7.53
CA TYR A 159 23.76 14.30 -6.09
C TYR A 159 22.86 13.40 -5.26
#